data_87592237cfd285ff5f545eef94c62429
#
_entry.id   87592237cfd285ff5f545eef94c62429
#
_cell.length_a   1.000
_cell.length_b   1.000
_cell.length_c   1.000
_cell.angle_alpha   90.00
_cell.angle_beta   90.00
_cell.angle_gamma   90.00
#
_symmetry.space_group_name_H-M   'P 1'
#
loop_
_entity.id
_entity.type
_entity.pdbx_description
1 polymer ?
#
loop_
_entity_poly.entity_id
_entity_poly.type
_entity_poly.pdbx_seq_one_letter_code
_entity_poly.pdbx_strand_id
1 'polypeptide(L)'
;MSTEYLTLPRMVAPTRIGMEQHRLLSRRHGGGARKTAGALAVVIALTIGAACGQQPPPRSAADLDHFLGWFAGEYDNNEQVWQQAIDGVAPAERHEHIHHIFLPIAAPAVGEHTVFVKQYMDGDYENVYRQRFYSFSVNDERGAIELAIHSFNDEGKYRYADRDPAVIERIEPGELRNMPGCNVYWRFEDGRYLGEMDDGACFYYSANLEQNVYITDTLTLTAEEIRIGDKAFDEDGNRLFGRDEPHINRKVRYFGGWAAVRRDAFDPSVADPEEMLLVPGLRLHNEGQVVPLVTESGEETGFSLELSRLTYQNTRVAVLKLGVLKTATGETVAYSWADPDAARIGINLGWMQAGLTAEGAAQ
;
A
#
# COMPACT_ATOMS: atom_id res chain seq x y z
N MET A 1 -18.76 -22.72 -20.02
CA MET A 1 -19.30 -22.84 -18.65
C MET A 1 -18.37 -23.76 -17.89
N SER A 2 -17.34 -23.23 -17.29
CA SER A 2 -16.47 -23.97 -16.37
C SER A 2 -15.92 -22.92 -15.41
N THR A 3 -16.44 -22.96 -14.22
CA THR A 3 -16.09 -22.11 -13.11
C THR A 3 -14.90 -22.77 -12.40
N GLU A 4 -13.69 -22.38 -12.72
CA GLU A 4 -12.51 -22.79 -11.94
C GLU A 4 -12.34 -21.83 -10.77
N TYR A 5 -12.68 -22.30 -9.59
CA TYR A 5 -12.43 -21.64 -8.31
C TYR A 5 -11.00 -21.93 -7.87
N LEU A 6 -10.26 -20.85 -7.60
CA LEU A 6 -8.94 -20.88 -6.99
C LEU A 6 -8.93 -21.70 -5.69
N THR A 7 -8.15 -22.76 -5.69
CA THR A 7 -7.87 -23.62 -4.52
C THR A 7 -6.82 -22.92 -3.65
N LEU A 8 -7.22 -22.51 -2.46
CA LEU A 8 -6.29 -22.05 -1.41
C LEU A 8 -5.45 -23.23 -0.87
N PRO A 9 -4.15 -23.07 -0.58
CA PRO A 9 -3.33 -24.13 0.01
C PRO A 9 -3.77 -24.43 1.45
N ARG A 10 -3.78 -25.73 1.79
CA ARG A 10 -4.12 -26.25 3.12
C ARG A 10 -3.10 -25.75 4.14
N MET A 11 -3.56 -25.05 5.16
CA MET A 11 -2.78 -24.72 6.36
C MET A 11 -2.59 -25.94 7.24
N VAL A 12 -1.34 -26.22 7.60
CA VAL A 12 -0.94 -27.21 8.62
C VAL A 12 -0.81 -26.45 9.94
N ALA A 13 -1.48 -26.92 10.97
CA ALA A 13 -1.44 -26.34 12.32
C ALA A 13 -0.07 -26.51 13.00
N PRO A 14 0.46 -25.52 13.72
CA PRO A 14 1.70 -25.65 14.46
C PRO A 14 1.47 -26.27 15.86
N THR A 15 2.36 -27.18 16.21
CA THR A 15 2.49 -27.88 17.50
C THR A 15 3.02 -26.92 18.58
N ARG A 16 2.41 -26.97 19.76
CA ARG A 16 2.83 -26.24 20.97
C ARG A 16 4.22 -26.68 21.43
N ILE A 17 5.08 -25.71 21.76
CA ILE A 17 6.29 -25.92 22.59
C ILE A 17 6.30 -24.86 23.70
N GLY A 18 6.68 -25.36 24.88
CA GLY A 18 6.43 -24.85 26.18
C GLY A 18 7.12 -23.56 26.62
N MET A 19 6.50 -22.99 27.64
CA MET A 19 7.00 -21.87 28.44
C MET A 19 8.15 -22.32 29.34
N GLU A 20 9.17 -21.49 29.46
CA GLU A 20 10.07 -21.50 30.61
C GLU A 20 10.26 -20.10 31.18
N GLN A 21 9.96 -19.99 32.48
CA GLN A 21 10.02 -18.77 33.27
C GLN A 21 11.45 -18.53 33.77
N HIS A 22 11.97 -17.33 33.67
CA HIS A 22 13.08 -16.90 34.54
C HIS A 22 12.69 -15.68 35.38
N ARG A 23 12.54 -15.95 36.70
CA ARG A 23 12.59 -14.98 37.79
C ARG A 23 14.04 -14.62 38.08
N LEU A 24 14.34 -13.38 38.41
CA LEU A 24 15.39 -12.92 39.34
C LEU A 24 15.17 -11.44 39.70
N LEU A 25 14.71 -11.21 40.92
CA LEU A 25 15.40 -10.75 42.12
C LEU A 25 15.60 -9.23 42.25
N SER A 26 14.89 -8.72 43.22
CA SER A 26 14.96 -7.42 43.88
C SER A 26 16.29 -7.14 44.58
N ARG A 27 16.73 -5.90 44.64
CA ARG A 27 17.52 -5.40 45.78
C ARG A 27 17.12 -3.97 46.14
N ARG A 28 16.75 -3.83 47.44
CA ARG A 28 16.56 -2.59 48.19
C ARG A 28 17.89 -2.03 48.67
N HIS A 29 18.01 -0.70 48.78
CA HIS A 29 18.74 0.08 49.82
C HIS A 29 18.20 1.52 49.67
N GLY A 30 17.74 2.29 50.64
CA GLY A 30 17.97 2.36 52.03
C GLY A 30 18.69 3.68 52.41
N GLY A 31 18.02 4.62 53.18
CA GLY A 31 18.63 5.77 53.84
C GLY A 31 18.41 7.12 53.11
N GLY A 32 17.70 8.11 53.58
CA GLY A 32 17.52 8.67 54.87
C GLY A 32 18.20 10.06 54.97
N ALA A 33 17.44 11.13 55.04
CA ALA A 33 17.73 12.26 55.93
C ALA A 33 16.72 13.44 55.75
N ARG A 34 16.16 13.85 56.87
CA ARG A 34 15.28 15.00 57.05
C ARG A 34 16.05 16.32 56.93
N LYS A 35 15.43 17.39 56.39
CA LYS A 35 15.49 18.75 56.95
C LYS A 35 14.24 19.55 56.58
N THR A 36 13.65 20.09 57.60
CA THR A 36 12.52 21.02 57.68
C THR A 36 12.95 22.44 57.31
N ALA A 37 12.10 23.17 56.59
CA ALA A 37 11.86 24.60 56.81
C ALA A 37 10.78 25.18 55.88
N GLY A 38 9.78 25.79 56.48
CA GLY A 38 9.24 27.12 56.09
C GLY A 38 8.11 27.15 55.09
N ALA A 39 6.91 27.25 55.58
CA ALA A 39 5.70 27.57 54.86
C ALA A 39 5.71 28.99 54.29
N LEU A 40 5.27 29.16 53.06
CA LEU A 40 4.54 30.36 52.62
C LEU A 40 3.48 29.89 51.60
N ALA A 41 2.23 29.82 52.06
CA ALA A 41 1.09 29.45 51.24
C ALA A 41 0.68 30.69 50.41
N VAL A 42 1.02 30.65 49.10
CA VAL A 42 0.36 31.52 48.12
C VAL A 42 -0.73 30.68 47.47
N VAL A 43 -1.98 30.93 47.80
CA VAL A 43 -3.15 30.34 47.15
C VAL A 43 -3.31 31.05 45.81
N ILE A 44 -2.75 30.44 44.75
CA ILE A 44 -3.12 30.78 43.38
C ILE A 44 -4.33 29.90 43.04
N ALA A 45 -5.51 30.52 43.02
CA ALA A 45 -6.71 29.89 42.48
C ALA A 45 -6.51 29.70 40.97
N LEU A 46 -6.00 28.52 40.55
CA LEU A 46 -6.06 28.07 39.19
C LEU A 46 -7.51 27.72 38.88
N THR A 47 -8.23 28.66 38.25
CA THR A 47 -9.44 28.31 37.50
C THR A 47 -9.03 27.40 36.34
N ILE A 48 -9.13 26.10 36.56
CA ILE A 48 -9.12 25.12 35.48
C ILE A 48 -10.42 25.36 34.71
N GLY A 49 -10.36 26.22 33.69
CA GLY A 49 -11.38 26.28 32.68
C GLY A 49 -11.35 24.88 32.00
N ALA A 50 -12.41 24.11 32.23
CA ALA A 50 -12.69 22.94 31.41
C ALA A 50 -12.77 23.45 29.97
N ALA A 51 -11.71 23.29 29.21
CA ALA A 51 -11.79 23.34 27.77
C ALA A 51 -12.72 22.18 27.40
N CYS A 52 -14.04 22.47 27.28
CA CYS A 52 -14.89 21.61 26.45
C CYS A 52 -14.18 21.49 25.12
N GLY A 53 -13.64 20.32 24.86
CA GLY A 53 -13.15 19.98 23.54
C GLY A 53 -14.33 20.19 22.59
N GLN A 54 -14.33 21.32 21.88
CA GLN A 54 -15.23 21.50 20.75
C GLN A 54 -14.89 20.40 19.77
N GLN A 55 -15.81 19.46 19.59
CA GLN A 55 -15.76 18.58 18.43
C GLN A 55 -15.56 19.47 17.20
N PRO A 56 -14.64 19.10 16.31
CA PRO A 56 -14.47 19.85 15.08
C PRO A 56 -15.82 19.97 14.37
N PRO A 57 -16.09 21.11 13.71
CA PRO A 57 -17.35 21.32 13.02
C PRO A 57 -17.61 20.19 12.01
N PRO A 58 -18.88 19.92 11.67
CA PRO A 58 -19.24 18.93 10.67
C PRO A 58 -18.44 19.15 9.40
N ARG A 59 -17.95 18.09 8.82
CA ARG A 59 -17.01 18.11 7.69
C ARG A 59 -17.67 18.74 6.47
N SER A 60 -16.93 19.58 5.80
CA SER A 60 -17.35 20.31 4.61
C SER A 60 -16.96 19.57 3.33
N ALA A 61 -17.49 20.00 2.19
CA ALA A 61 -17.02 19.53 0.88
C ALA A 61 -15.49 19.71 0.71
N ALA A 62 -14.91 20.78 1.30
CA ALA A 62 -13.46 21.01 1.27
C ALA A 62 -12.67 19.91 2.00
N ASP A 63 -13.22 19.31 3.07
CA ASP A 63 -12.59 18.18 3.77
C ASP A 63 -12.63 16.92 2.90
N LEU A 64 -13.70 16.71 2.12
CA LEU A 64 -13.81 15.61 1.17
C LEU A 64 -12.82 15.76 0.02
N ASP A 65 -12.65 16.95 -0.54
CA ASP A 65 -11.65 17.21 -1.58
C ASP A 65 -10.23 16.97 -1.08
N HIS A 66 -9.92 17.40 0.15
CA HIS A 66 -8.63 17.15 0.79
C HIS A 66 -8.39 15.65 1.00
N PHE A 67 -9.39 14.92 1.49
CA PHE A 67 -9.33 13.46 1.65
C PHE A 67 -9.07 12.76 0.32
N LEU A 68 -9.86 13.10 -0.71
CA LEU A 68 -9.72 12.49 -2.04
C LEU A 68 -8.37 12.80 -2.68
N GLY A 69 -7.79 13.97 -2.42
CA GLY A 69 -6.44 14.33 -2.86
C GLY A 69 -5.35 13.42 -2.26
N TRP A 70 -5.56 12.93 -1.05
CA TRP A 70 -4.68 11.94 -0.43
C TRP A 70 -5.02 10.53 -0.89
N PHE A 71 -6.31 10.16 -0.91
CA PHE A 71 -6.77 8.81 -1.19
C PHE A 71 -6.46 8.37 -2.64
N ALA A 72 -6.61 9.28 -3.59
CA ALA A 72 -6.36 8.99 -5.00
C ALA A 72 -4.88 8.71 -5.30
N GLY A 73 -4.64 7.75 -6.18
CA GLY A 73 -3.30 7.37 -6.65
C GLY A 73 -3.04 5.88 -6.53
N GLU A 74 -1.78 5.52 -6.60
CA GLU A 74 -1.35 4.13 -6.48
C GLU A 74 -0.56 3.94 -5.20
N TYR A 75 -0.68 2.75 -4.61
CA TYR A 75 -0.02 2.39 -3.35
C TYR A 75 0.49 0.97 -3.42
N ASP A 76 1.58 0.70 -2.70
CA ASP A 76 2.22 -0.62 -2.72
C ASP A 76 2.90 -0.91 -1.38
N ASN A 77 2.88 -2.17 -0.94
CA ASN A 77 3.52 -2.62 0.30
C ASN A 77 4.86 -3.34 0.07
N ASN A 78 5.53 -3.10 -1.04
CA ASN A 78 6.82 -3.72 -1.37
C ASN A 78 7.83 -3.62 -0.24
N GLU A 79 7.98 -2.43 0.40
CA GLU A 79 8.92 -2.29 1.51
C GLU A 79 8.60 -3.22 2.67
N GLN A 80 7.33 -3.35 3.06
CA GLN A 80 6.92 -4.23 4.16
C GLN A 80 7.28 -5.69 3.86
N VAL A 81 6.97 -6.16 2.66
CA VAL A 81 7.26 -7.54 2.24
C VAL A 81 8.76 -7.78 2.14
N TRP A 82 9.51 -6.82 1.59
CA TRP A 82 10.97 -6.87 1.50
C TRP A 82 11.61 -6.90 2.89
N GLN A 83 11.18 -6.05 3.85
CA GLN A 83 11.67 -6.06 5.23
C GLN A 83 11.43 -7.41 5.90
N GLN A 84 10.23 -7.96 5.78
CA GLN A 84 9.89 -9.28 6.32
C GLN A 84 10.78 -10.39 5.74
N ALA A 85 11.13 -10.28 4.45
CA ALA A 85 12.05 -11.21 3.81
C ALA A 85 13.48 -11.12 4.39
N ILE A 86 13.99 -9.90 4.61
CA ILE A 86 15.30 -9.65 5.22
C ILE A 86 15.33 -10.13 6.68
N ASP A 87 14.24 -9.98 7.42
CA ASP A 87 14.11 -10.43 8.81
C ASP A 87 13.96 -11.95 8.95
N GLY A 88 13.91 -12.65 7.81
CA GLY A 88 13.80 -14.11 7.79
C GLY A 88 12.40 -14.63 8.11
N VAL A 89 11.36 -13.79 8.01
CA VAL A 89 9.97 -14.23 8.12
C VAL A 89 9.68 -15.26 7.03
N ALA A 90 9.10 -16.39 7.40
CA ALA A 90 8.78 -17.44 6.43
C ALA A 90 7.81 -16.93 5.35
N PRO A 91 7.96 -17.34 4.07
CA PRO A 91 7.11 -16.81 2.98
C PRO A 91 5.61 -16.87 3.26
N ALA A 92 5.12 -17.95 3.88
CA ALA A 92 3.70 -18.11 4.24
C ALA A 92 3.22 -17.20 5.40
N GLU A 93 4.16 -16.59 6.13
CA GLU A 93 3.89 -15.71 7.26
C GLU A 93 4.07 -14.23 6.90
N ARG A 94 4.58 -13.92 5.70
CA ARG A 94 4.69 -12.54 5.20
C ARG A 94 3.32 -12.02 4.81
N HIS A 95 3.21 -10.70 4.77
CA HIS A 95 2.08 -10.07 4.07
C HIS A 95 2.13 -10.41 2.59
N GLU A 96 0.98 -10.49 1.98
CA GLU A 96 0.84 -10.55 0.54
C GLU A 96 1.39 -9.26 -0.07
N HIS A 97 2.15 -9.35 -1.16
CA HIS A 97 2.58 -8.17 -1.91
C HIS A 97 1.42 -7.70 -2.79
N ILE A 98 0.83 -6.56 -2.43
CA ILE A 98 -0.36 -6.02 -3.11
C ILE A 98 -0.09 -4.60 -3.60
N HIS A 99 -0.32 -4.39 -4.89
CA HIS A 99 -0.37 -3.07 -5.50
C HIS A 99 -1.82 -2.61 -5.62
N HIS A 100 -2.10 -1.38 -5.20
CA HIS A 100 -3.43 -0.78 -5.19
C HIS A 100 -3.48 0.39 -6.18
N ILE A 101 -4.52 0.41 -7.02
CA ILE A 101 -4.87 1.53 -7.89
C ILE A 101 -6.19 2.11 -7.38
N PHE A 102 -6.18 3.36 -6.93
CA PHE A 102 -7.36 4.16 -6.57
C PHE A 102 -7.52 5.27 -7.59
N LEU A 103 -8.27 5.01 -8.65
CA LEU A 103 -8.44 5.90 -9.79
C LEU A 103 -9.74 6.69 -9.69
N PRO A 104 -9.71 8.01 -9.44
CA PRO A 104 -10.90 8.85 -9.54
C PRO A 104 -11.50 8.79 -10.94
N ILE A 105 -12.79 8.53 -11.02
CA ILE A 105 -13.53 8.42 -12.27
C ILE A 105 -14.87 9.13 -12.13
N ALA A 106 -15.28 9.90 -13.15
CA ALA A 106 -16.58 10.49 -13.21
C ALA A 106 -17.64 9.43 -13.58
N ALA A 107 -18.47 9.04 -12.61
CA ALA A 107 -19.58 8.12 -12.81
C ALA A 107 -20.87 8.68 -12.17
N PRO A 108 -21.47 9.75 -12.75
CA PRO A 108 -22.53 10.52 -12.12
C PRO A 108 -23.82 9.72 -11.87
N ALA A 109 -24.00 8.60 -12.56
CA ALA A 109 -25.13 7.69 -12.31
C ALA A 109 -25.01 6.97 -10.95
N VAL A 110 -23.79 6.86 -10.40
CA VAL A 110 -23.50 6.18 -9.12
C VAL A 110 -23.25 7.19 -8.00
N GLY A 111 -22.53 8.25 -8.26
CA GLY A 111 -22.21 9.28 -7.27
C GLY A 111 -21.39 10.43 -7.84
N GLU A 112 -21.31 11.52 -7.08
CA GLU A 112 -20.52 12.70 -7.47
C GLU A 112 -19.00 12.43 -7.35
N HIS A 113 -18.60 11.75 -6.28
CA HIS A 113 -17.20 11.43 -6.02
C HIS A 113 -17.02 9.91 -6.05
N THR A 114 -16.44 9.41 -7.12
CA THR A 114 -16.30 7.97 -7.36
C THR A 114 -14.87 7.58 -7.70
N VAL A 115 -14.49 6.37 -7.28
CA VAL A 115 -13.15 5.83 -7.47
C VAL A 115 -13.25 4.38 -7.93
N PHE A 116 -12.62 4.07 -9.06
CA PHE A 116 -12.36 2.70 -9.47
C PHE A 116 -11.18 2.14 -8.67
N VAL A 117 -11.33 0.92 -8.18
CA VAL A 117 -10.29 0.24 -7.38
C VAL A 117 -9.88 -1.04 -8.06
N LYS A 118 -8.58 -1.20 -8.28
CA LYS A 118 -7.97 -2.44 -8.71
C LYS A 118 -6.80 -2.77 -7.80
N GLN A 119 -6.72 -4.02 -7.41
CA GLN A 119 -5.62 -4.57 -6.61
C GLN A 119 -5.05 -5.77 -7.34
N TYR A 120 -3.73 -5.85 -7.47
CA TYR A 120 -3.05 -7.00 -8.05
C TYR A 120 -1.86 -7.43 -7.20
N MET A 121 -1.44 -8.68 -7.33
CA MET A 121 -0.44 -9.29 -6.46
C MET A 121 0.90 -9.50 -7.17
N ASP A 122 1.96 -9.50 -6.37
CA ASP A 122 3.32 -9.88 -6.78
C ASP A 122 3.90 -9.06 -7.93
N GLY A 123 3.43 -7.83 -8.11
CA GLY A 123 3.83 -6.96 -9.22
C GLY A 123 3.28 -7.41 -10.60
N ASP A 124 2.47 -8.47 -10.63
CA ASP A 124 1.83 -8.95 -11.86
C ASP A 124 0.45 -8.32 -12.03
N TYR A 125 0.37 -7.34 -12.92
CA TYR A 125 -0.87 -6.62 -13.25
C TYR A 125 -2.03 -7.56 -13.65
N GLU A 126 -1.74 -8.72 -14.21
CA GLU A 126 -2.75 -9.71 -14.62
C GLU A 126 -3.19 -10.62 -13.45
N ASN A 127 -2.43 -10.66 -12.36
CA ASN A 127 -2.80 -11.38 -11.14
C ASN A 127 -3.72 -10.53 -10.26
N VAL A 128 -4.94 -10.26 -10.74
CA VAL A 128 -5.91 -9.38 -10.07
C VAL A 128 -6.44 -10.05 -8.80
N TYR A 129 -6.14 -9.44 -7.67
CA TYR A 129 -6.64 -9.85 -6.36
C TYR A 129 -8.08 -9.40 -6.12
N ARG A 130 -8.38 -8.11 -6.45
CA ARG A 130 -9.70 -7.51 -6.16
C ARG A 130 -9.99 -6.34 -7.09
N GLN A 131 -11.25 -6.18 -7.47
CA GLN A 131 -11.77 -4.98 -8.10
C GLN A 131 -12.98 -4.49 -7.32
N ARG A 132 -13.09 -3.17 -7.13
CA ARG A 132 -14.22 -2.52 -6.45
C ARG A 132 -14.52 -1.18 -7.09
N PHE A 133 -15.70 -0.68 -6.79
CA PHE A 133 -16.08 0.67 -7.10
C PHE A 133 -16.51 1.38 -5.82
N TYR A 134 -15.92 2.53 -5.53
CA TYR A 134 -16.18 3.28 -4.32
C TYR A 134 -16.92 4.57 -4.65
N SER A 135 -17.90 4.93 -3.82
CA SER A 135 -18.51 6.25 -3.83
C SER A 135 -18.32 6.93 -2.47
N PHE A 136 -18.09 8.23 -2.50
CA PHE A 136 -17.80 9.02 -1.30
C PHE A 136 -18.83 10.13 -1.13
N SER A 137 -19.22 10.38 0.11
CA SER A 137 -20.11 11.48 0.49
C SER A 137 -19.77 12.00 1.89
N VAL A 138 -20.23 13.19 2.20
CA VAL A 138 -20.17 13.72 3.56
C VAL A 138 -21.38 13.19 4.34
N ASN A 139 -21.13 12.52 5.47
CA ASN A 139 -22.15 12.09 6.41
C ASN A 139 -22.17 13.04 7.61
N ASP A 140 -23.05 14.03 7.57
CA ASP A 140 -23.16 15.08 8.61
C ASP A 140 -23.61 14.49 9.97
N GLU A 141 -24.46 13.46 9.98
CA GLU A 141 -24.93 12.84 11.21
C GLU A 141 -23.79 12.19 11.99
N ARG A 142 -22.83 11.61 11.28
CA ARG A 142 -21.66 10.95 11.87
C ARG A 142 -20.44 11.87 11.96
N GLY A 143 -20.49 13.06 11.37
CA GLY A 143 -19.33 13.95 11.24
C GLY A 143 -18.16 13.27 10.55
N ALA A 144 -18.41 12.53 9.50
CA ALA A 144 -17.43 11.69 8.83
C ALA A 144 -17.58 11.76 7.30
N ILE A 145 -16.51 11.39 6.58
CA ILE A 145 -16.60 11.06 5.16
C ILE A 145 -17.00 9.59 5.08
N GLU A 146 -18.10 9.31 4.40
CA GLU A 146 -18.60 7.97 4.19
C GLU A 146 -18.13 7.44 2.85
N LEU A 147 -17.49 6.26 2.87
CA LEU A 147 -17.12 5.47 1.71
C LEU A 147 -18.09 4.31 1.60
N ALA A 148 -18.87 4.24 0.53
CA ALA A 148 -19.70 3.09 0.20
C ALA A 148 -18.95 2.17 -0.78
N ILE A 149 -18.93 0.87 -0.46
CA ILE A 149 -18.22 -0.15 -1.24
C ILE A 149 -19.22 -0.86 -2.16
N HIS A 150 -18.86 -0.94 -3.44
CA HIS A 150 -19.63 -1.67 -4.45
C HIS A 150 -18.75 -2.74 -5.11
N SER A 151 -19.32 -3.93 -5.33
CA SER A 151 -18.73 -4.98 -6.17
C SER A 151 -19.30 -4.88 -7.58
N PHE A 152 -18.52 -5.24 -8.58
CA PHE A 152 -19.03 -5.39 -9.95
C PHE A 152 -19.83 -6.70 -10.10
N ASN A 153 -20.92 -6.67 -10.87
CA ASN A 153 -21.63 -7.88 -11.26
C ASN A 153 -20.85 -8.69 -12.30
N ASP A 154 -20.06 -8.00 -13.13
CA ASP A 154 -19.13 -8.57 -14.10
C ASP A 154 -17.75 -7.88 -13.95
N GLU A 155 -16.86 -8.49 -13.18
CA GLU A 155 -15.49 -7.96 -12.96
C GLU A 155 -14.67 -8.01 -14.25
N GLY A 156 -14.92 -8.99 -15.15
CA GLY A 156 -14.20 -9.14 -16.41
C GLY A 156 -14.39 -7.96 -17.35
N LYS A 157 -15.59 -7.37 -17.38
CA LYS A 157 -15.91 -6.19 -18.18
C LYS A 157 -15.05 -4.98 -17.80
N TYR A 158 -14.70 -4.85 -16.53
CA TYR A 158 -14.00 -3.69 -15.98
C TYR A 158 -12.51 -3.95 -15.68
N ARG A 159 -11.98 -5.12 -16.09
CA ARG A 159 -10.61 -5.56 -15.78
C ARG A 159 -9.53 -4.54 -16.11
N TYR A 160 -9.72 -3.78 -17.19
CA TYR A 160 -8.77 -2.80 -17.70
C TYR A 160 -9.28 -1.35 -17.65
N ALA A 161 -10.27 -1.07 -16.81
CA ALA A 161 -10.87 0.25 -16.70
C ALA A 161 -9.91 1.33 -16.19
N ASP A 162 -8.83 0.95 -15.49
CA ASP A 162 -7.74 1.84 -15.12
C ASP A 162 -6.91 2.32 -16.33
N ARG A 163 -6.90 1.55 -17.43
CA ARG A 163 -6.22 1.90 -18.70
C ARG A 163 -7.16 2.51 -19.74
N ASP A 164 -8.46 2.25 -19.61
CA ASP A 164 -9.50 2.81 -20.45
C ASP A 164 -10.70 3.28 -19.58
N PRO A 165 -10.59 4.46 -18.94
CA PRO A 165 -11.63 4.99 -18.07
C PRO A 165 -12.99 5.15 -18.73
N ALA A 166 -13.06 5.33 -20.06
CA ALA A 166 -14.31 5.48 -20.79
C ALA A 166 -15.23 4.25 -20.65
N VAL A 167 -14.67 3.09 -20.33
CA VAL A 167 -15.43 1.86 -20.08
C VAL A 167 -16.29 1.99 -18.82
N ILE A 168 -15.78 2.67 -17.78
CA ILE A 168 -16.44 2.75 -16.47
C ILE A 168 -17.21 4.07 -16.28
N GLU A 169 -16.90 5.12 -17.01
CA GLU A 169 -17.64 6.40 -16.94
C GLU A 169 -19.15 6.26 -17.23
N ARG A 170 -19.53 5.19 -17.96
CA ARG A 170 -20.92 4.89 -18.35
C ARG A 170 -21.55 3.82 -17.49
N ILE A 171 -20.92 3.46 -16.37
CA ILE A 171 -21.45 2.42 -15.50
C ILE A 171 -22.82 2.81 -14.94
N GLU A 172 -23.76 1.87 -14.99
CA GLU A 172 -25.09 2.05 -14.43
C GLU A 172 -25.17 1.41 -13.04
N PRO A 173 -26.01 1.93 -12.11
CA PRO A 173 -26.17 1.35 -10.77
C PRO A 173 -26.53 -0.14 -10.79
N GLY A 174 -27.26 -0.61 -11.80
CA GLY A 174 -27.64 -2.01 -11.98
C GLY A 174 -26.46 -2.95 -12.30
N GLU A 175 -25.29 -2.43 -12.64
CA GLU A 175 -24.08 -3.20 -12.90
C GLU A 175 -23.22 -3.39 -11.62
N LEU A 176 -23.61 -2.70 -10.56
CA LEU A 176 -23.01 -2.77 -9.26
C LEU A 176 -23.89 -3.49 -8.25
N ARG A 177 -23.26 -4.14 -7.31
CA ARG A 177 -23.88 -4.73 -6.14
C ARG A 177 -23.36 -4.01 -4.91
N ASN A 178 -24.24 -3.35 -4.18
CA ASN A 178 -23.90 -2.74 -2.91
C ASN A 178 -23.51 -3.82 -1.89
N MET A 179 -22.63 -3.45 -0.99
CA MET A 179 -22.24 -4.26 0.17
C MET A 179 -22.80 -3.59 1.45
N PRO A 180 -24.06 -3.87 1.81
CA PRO A 180 -24.69 -3.22 2.96
C PRO A 180 -23.92 -3.51 4.25
N GLY A 181 -23.76 -2.47 5.10
CA GLY A 181 -23.02 -2.58 6.35
C GLY A 181 -21.50 -2.51 6.21
N CYS A 182 -20.96 -2.54 4.97
CA CYS A 182 -19.51 -2.48 4.73
C CYS A 182 -19.01 -1.04 4.46
N ASN A 183 -19.80 -0.03 4.78
CA ASN A 183 -19.36 1.35 4.62
C ASN A 183 -18.23 1.67 5.60
N VAL A 184 -17.24 2.45 5.14
CA VAL A 184 -16.15 2.96 5.97
C VAL A 184 -16.38 4.42 6.27
N TYR A 185 -16.23 4.80 7.55
CA TYR A 185 -16.41 6.16 8.04
C TYR A 185 -15.07 6.76 8.40
N TRP A 186 -14.65 7.78 7.65
CA TRP A 186 -13.35 8.42 7.80
C TRP A 186 -13.44 9.73 8.59
N ARG A 187 -12.54 9.91 9.56
CA ARG A 187 -12.40 11.12 10.36
C ARG A 187 -10.97 11.62 10.34
N PHE A 188 -10.80 12.93 10.28
CA PHE A 188 -9.48 13.54 10.35
C PHE A 188 -9.10 13.80 11.80
N GLU A 189 -8.02 13.17 12.27
CA GLU A 189 -7.52 13.25 13.64
C GLU A 189 -6.00 13.24 13.61
N ASP A 190 -5.37 14.14 14.35
CA ASP A 190 -3.91 14.21 14.53
C ASP A 190 -3.13 14.19 13.21
N GLY A 191 -3.61 14.91 12.17
CA GLY A 191 -2.92 15.04 10.90
C GLY A 191 -3.06 13.84 9.95
N ARG A 192 -4.00 12.94 10.21
CA ARG A 192 -4.30 11.75 9.39
C ARG A 192 -5.80 11.47 9.35
N TYR A 193 -6.24 10.72 8.38
CA TYR A 193 -7.59 10.17 8.37
C TYR A 193 -7.59 8.78 8.98
N LEU A 194 -8.53 8.52 9.88
CA LEU A 194 -8.83 7.22 10.45
C LEU A 194 -10.15 6.74 9.89
N GLY A 195 -10.15 5.52 9.31
CA GLY A 195 -11.31 4.88 8.71
C GLY A 195 -11.67 3.60 9.47
N GLU A 196 -12.95 3.43 9.76
CA GLU A 196 -13.49 2.26 10.45
C GLU A 196 -14.85 1.88 9.93
N MET A 197 -15.20 0.60 10.01
CA MET A 197 -16.53 0.07 9.77
C MET A 197 -17.32 -0.02 11.08
N ASP A 198 -18.64 -0.09 10.99
CA ASP A 198 -19.48 -0.43 12.15
C ASP A 198 -19.24 -1.90 12.53
N ASP A 199 -19.05 -2.16 13.82
CA ASP A 199 -18.79 -3.51 14.33
C ASP A 199 -19.89 -4.50 13.94
N GLY A 200 -19.49 -5.62 13.33
CA GLY A 200 -20.37 -6.71 12.93
C GLY A 200 -21.36 -6.38 11.82
N ALA A 201 -21.33 -5.15 11.26
CA ALA A 201 -22.27 -4.75 10.23
C ALA A 201 -21.93 -5.29 8.84
N CYS A 202 -20.63 -5.41 8.53
CA CYS A 202 -20.15 -5.94 7.26
C CYS A 202 -20.04 -7.46 7.32
N PHE A 203 -20.94 -8.17 6.62
CA PHE A 203 -20.85 -9.62 6.51
C PHE A 203 -21.39 -10.13 5.18
N TYR A 204 -20.97 -11.33 4.80
CA TYR A 204 -21.49 -12.06 3.65
C TYR A 204 -21.46 -13.56 3.92
N TYR A 205 -22.35 -14.31 3.25
CA TYR A 205 -22.29 -15.76 3.29
C TYR A 205 -21.21 -16.29 2.36
N SER A 206 -20.23 -17.00 2.90
CA SER A 206 -19.20 -17.68 2.13
C SER A 206 -19.62 -19.11 1.80
N ALA A 207 -19.88 -19.38 0.51
CA ALA A 207 -20.24 -20.72 0.07
C ALA A 207 -19.09 -21.74 0.25
N ASN A 208 -17.83 -21.28 0.23
CA ASN A 208 -16.69 -22.15 0.41
C ASN A 208 -16.46 -22.57 1.87
N LEU A 209 -16.82 -21.70 2.81
CA LEU A 209 -16.73 -21.95 4.25
C LEU A 209 -18.08 -22.41 4.84
N GLU A 210 -19.16 -22.38 4.04
CA GLU A 210 -20.54 -22.72 4.41
C GLU A 210 -21.05 -21.95 5.66
N GLN A 211 -20.56 -20.71 5.84
CA GLN A 211 -20.89 -19.85 7.00
C GLN A 211 -20.87 -18.36 6.65
N ASN A 212 -21.43 -17.54 7.54
CA ASN A 212 -21.26 -16.10 7.47
C ASN A 212 -19.82 -15.71 7.84
N VAL A 213 -19.29 -14.75 7.10
CA VAL A 213 -17.97 -14.15 7.32
C VAL A 213 -18.17 -12.68 7.62
N TYR A 214 -17.73 -12.24 8.79
CA TYR A 214 -17.81 -10.87 9.28
C TYR A 214 -16.47 -10.17 9.00
N ILE A 215 -16.53 -9.04 8.33
CA ILE A 215 -15.35 -8.24 7.97
C ILE A 215 -15.24 -7.04 8.91
N THR A 216 -14.03 -6.75 9.34
CA THR A 216 -13.70 -5.54 10.07
C THR A 216 -12.44 -4.91 9.47
N ASP A 217 -12.57 -3.68 9.01
CA ASP A 217 -11.45 -2.90 8.49
C ASP A 217 -11.11 -1.77 9.46
N THR A 218 -9.81 -1.63 9.72
CA THR A 218 -9.23 -0.46 10.36
C THR A 218 -8.23 0.18 9.41
N LEU A 219 -8.43 1.44 9.09
CA LEU A 219 -7.67 2.10 8.05
C LEU A 219 -7.05 3.40 8.57
N THR A 220 -5.86 3.71 8.08
CA THR A 220 -5.22 4.99 8.34
C THR A 220 -4.69 5.55 7.02
N LEU A 221 -5.00 6.80 6.71
CA LEU A 221 -4.54 7.47 5.51
C LEU A 221 -3.78 8.75 5.88
N THR A 222 -2.60 8.88 5.29
CA THR A 222 -1.79 10.10 5.28
C THR A 222 -1.56 10.55 3.84
N ALA A 223 -0.85 11.65 3.63
CA ALA A 223 -0.49 12.10 2.29
C ALA A 223 0.39 11.10 1.52
N GLU A 224 1.12 10.23 2.24
CA GLU A 224 2.15 9.35 1.68
C GLU A 224 1.87 7.85 1.85
N GLU A 225 0.91 7.49 2.69
CA GLU A 225 0.73 6.09 3.10
C GLU A 225 -0.74 5.78 3.41
N ILE A 226 -1.19 4.59 3.02
CA ILE A 226 -2.44 4.00 3.50
C ILE A 226 -2.14 2.68 4.21
N ARG A 227 -2.63 2.54 5.44
CA ARG A 227 -2.60 1.28 6.20
C ARG A 227 -3.96 0.63 6.15
N ILE A 228 -3.98 -0.66 5.86
CA ILE A 228 -5.20 -1.44 5.69
C ILE A 228 -5.13 -2.66 6.60
N GLY A 229 -5.94 -2.65 7.66
CA GLY A 229 -6.08 -3.77 8.59
C GLY A 229 -7.39 -4.52 8.34
N ASP A 230 -7.41 -5.35 7.29
CA ASP A 230 -8.56 -6.18 6.89
C ASP A 230 -8.54 -7.49 7.67
N LYS A 231 -9.60 -7.77 8.46
CA LYS A 231 -9.77 -8.99 9.25
C LYS A 231 -11.14 -9.59 9.02
N ALA A 232 -11.19 -10.91 9.06
CA ALA A 232 -12.45 -11.64 8.98
C ALA A 232 -12.62 -12.62 10.13
N PHE A 233 -13.86 -12.74 10.59
CA PHE A 233 -14.25 -13.56 11.72
C PHE A 233 -15.47 -14.42 11.35
N ASP A 234 -15.63 -15.54 12.06
CA ASP A 234 -16.87 -16.31 12.05
C ASP A 234 -17.91 -15.71 13.03
N GLU A 235 -19.09 -16.34 13.14
CA GLU A 235 -20.17 -15.93 14.04
C GLU A 235 -19.79 -16.01 15.53
N ASP A 236 -18.83 -16.86 15.88
CA ASP A 236 -18.33 -17.05 17.23
C ASP A 236 -17.17 -16.08 17.57
N GLY A 237 -16.75 -15.24 16.62
CA GLY A 237 -15.65 -14.29 16.77
C GLY A 237 -14.27 -14.90 16.60
N ASN A 238 -14.14 -16.12 16.06
CA ASN A 238 -12.84 -16.69 15.73
C ASN A 238 -12.33 -16.09 14.43
N ARG A 239 -11.06 -15.68 14.42
CA ARG A 239 -10.44 -15.10 13.23
C ARG A 239 -10.27 -16.14 12.12
N LEU A 240 -10.83 -15.89 10.97
CA LEU A 240 -10.73 -16.71 9.76
C LEU A 240 -9.52 -16.32 8.91
N PHE A 241 -9.31 -15.00 8.71
CA PHE A 241 -8.15 -14.45 8.01
C PHE A 241 -7.81 -13.03 8.50
N GLY A 242 -6.78 -12.45 7.91
CA GLY A 242 -6.23 -11.15 8.27
C GLY A 242 -5.16 -11.27 9.37
N ARG A 243 -4.35 -10.21 9.51
CA ARG A 243 -3.21 -10.15 10.44
C ARG A 243 -3.45 -9.07 11.49
N ASP A 244 -2.70 -9.13 12.59
CA ASP A 244 -2.75 -8.08 13.61
C ASP A 244 -2.06 -6.80 13.12
N GLU A 245 -0.97 -6.95 12.37
CA GLU A 245 -0.30 -5.84 11.69
C GLU A 245 -1.02 -5.54 10.36
N PRO A 246 -1.33 -4.26 10.07
CA PRO A 246 -1.94 -3.89 8.81
C PRO A 246 -0.96 -4.00 7.64
N HIS A 247 -1.48 -4.09 6.42
CA HIS A 247 -0.72 -3.79 5.22
C HIS A 247 -0.32 -2.32 5.23
N ILE A 248 0.98 -2.04 5.09
CA ILE A 248 1.55 -0.69 5.07
C ILE A 248 1.88 -0.36 3.62
N ASN A 249 0.99 0.39 2.97
CA ASN A 249 1.10 0.67 1.55
C ASN A 249 1.54 2.12 1.37
N ARG A 250 2.71 2.34 0.76
CA ARG A 250 3.22 3.68 0.46
C ARG A 250 2.69 4.17 -0.88
N LYS A 251 2.49 5.48 -0.95
CA LYS A 251 2.09 6.13 -2.20
C LYS A 251 3.21 6.03 -3.23
N VAL A 252 2.85 5.55 -4.40
CA VAL A 252 3.76 5.30 -5.51
C VAL A 252 4.19 6.61 -6.17
N ARG A 253 5.47 6.70 -6.53
CA ARG A 253 6.02 7.75 -7.37
C ARG A 253 6.56 7.14 -8.66
N TYR A 254 6.10 7.65 -9.79
CA TYR A 254 6.58 7.23 -11.10
C TYR A 254 7.80 8.01 -11.56
N PHE A 255 8.65 7.32 -12.31
CA PHE A 255 9.86 7.87 -12.92
C PHE A 255 9.87 7.49 -14.40
N GLY A 256 10.14 8.49 -15.25
CA GLY A 256 10.32 8.31 -16.67
C GLY A 256 11.78 8.48 -17.07
N GLY A 257 12.22 7.81 -18.14
CA GLY A 257 13.58 7.96 -18.60
C GLY A 257 14.00 7.03 -19.74
N TRP A 258 15.27 6.64 -19.71
CA TRP A 258 15.89 5.85 -20.76
C TRP A 258 16.99 4.95 -20.18
N ALA A 259 17.34 3.93 -20.97
CA ALA A 259 18.56 3.15 -20.78
C ALA A 259 19.28 2.98 -22.11
N ALA A 260 20.58 2.68 -22.05
CA ALA A 260 21.37 2.26 -23.19
C ALA A 260 22.24 1.09 -22.76
N VAL A 261 22.24 0.00 -23.52
CA VAL A 261 22.95 -1.23 -23.23
C VAL A 261 23.87 -1.55 -24.39
N ARG A 262 25.15 -1.81 -24.09
CA ARG A 262 26.11 -2.20 -25.10
C ARG A 262 25.79 -3.61 -25.62
N ARG A 263 25.81 -3.81 -26.92
CA ARG A 263 25.36 -5.03 -27.57
C ARG A 263 26.14 -6.27 -27.10
N ASP A 264 27.47 -6.16 -26.94
CA ASP A 264 28.29 -7.27 -26.47
C ASP A 264 28.03 -7.71 -25.02
N ALA A 265 27.32 -6.89 -24.23
CA ALA A 265 26.95 -7.25 -22.87
C ALA A 265 25.95 -8.43 -22.82
N PHE A 266 25.18 -8.65 -23.88
CA PHE A 266 24.22 -9.74 -23.98
C PHE A 266 24.37 -10.62 -25.22
N ASP A 267 25.08 -10.15 -26.26
CA ASP A 267 25.45 -10.94 -27.46
C ASP A 267 26.93 -10.75 -27.80
N PRO A 268 27.85 -11.58 -27.31
CA PRO A 268 29.28 -11.45 -27.58
C PRO A 268 29.69 -11.80 -29.01
N SER A 269 28.76 -12.26 -29.85
CA SER A 269 29.06 -12.70 -31.25
C SER A 269 28.88 -11.59 -32.30
N VAL A 270 28.47 -10.38 -31.87
CA VAL A 270 28.16 -9.28 -32.79
C VAL A 270 29.37 -8.68 -33.49
N ALA A 271 29.13 -8.13 -34.69
CA ALA A 271 30.18 -7.52 -35.51
C ALA A 271 30.65 -6.15 -34.94
N ASP A 272 29.76 -5.42 -34.26
CA ASP A 272 30.06 -4.15 -33.57
C ASP A 272 29.77 -4.29 -32.08
N PRO A 273 30.74 -4.74 -31.28
CA PRO A 273 30.53 -5.00 -29.86
C PRO A 273 30.32 -3.72 -29.02
N GLU A 274 30.73 -2.55 -29.51
CA GLU A 274 30.60 -1.28 -28.80
C GLU A 274 29.29 -0.54 -29.12
N GLU A 275 28.48 -1.07 -30.03
CA GLU A 275 27.16 -0.50 -30.33
C GLU A 275 26.28 -0.39 -29.09
N MET A 276 25.79 0.82 -28.83
CA MET A 276 24.85 1.11 -27.73
C MET A 276 23.43 1.04 -28.22
N LEU A 277 22.65 0.11 -27.71
CA LEU A 277 21.23 0.01 -28.00
C LEU A 277 20.43 0.87 -27.04
N LEU A 278 19.71 1.85 -27.58
CA LEU A 278 18.87 2.75 -26.80
C LEU A 278 17.52 2.11 -26.50
N VAL A 279 17.11 2.23 -25.23
CA VAL A 279 15.77 1.88 -24.73
C VAL A 279 15.14 3.16 -24.20
N PRO A 280 14.40 3.90 -25.02
CA PRO A 280 13.72 5.12 -24.58
C PRO A 280 12.38 4.83 -23.92
N GLY A 281 11.75 5.87 -23.37
CA GLY A 281 10.36 5.80 -22.90
C GLY A 281 10.14 4.87 -21.70
N LEU A 282 11.17 4.59 -20.93
CA LEU A 282 11.04 3.81 -19.69
C LEU A 282 10.12 4.56 -18.73
N ARG A 283 9.22 3.81 -18.10
CA ARG A 283 8.37 4.28 -17.01
C ARG A 283 8.24 3.20 -15.95
N LEU A 284 8.65 3.50 -14.74
CA LEU A 284 8.56 2.57 -13.61
C LEU A 284 8.34 3.32 -12.30
N HIS A 285 7.72 2.66 -11.34
CA HIS A 285 7.48 3.22 -10.03
C HIS A 285 8.51 2.78 -9.00
N ASN A 286 8.63 3.56 -7.90
CA ASN A 286 9.63 3.38 -6.85
C ASN A 286 9.31 2.31 -5.79
N GLU A 287 8.29 1.52 -5.98
CA GLU A 287 7.92 0.45 -5.05
C GLU A 287 8.20 -0.93 -5.68
N GLY A 288 9.47 -1.16 -6.04
CA GLY A 288 9.97 -2.47 -6.46
C GLY A 288 9.60 -2.89 -7.88
N GLN A 289 9.08 -1.99 -8.72
CA GLN A 289 8.73 -2.36 -10.08
C GLN A 289 9.96 -2.77 -10.88
N VAL A 290 9.84 -3.90 -11.57
CA VAL A 290 10.85 -4.41 -12.50
C VAL A 290 10.34 -4.25 -13.92
N VAL A 291 11.16 -3.60 -14.77
CA VAL A 291 10.82 -3.38 -16.19
C VAL A 291 11.94 -3.95 -17.07
N PRO A 292 11.63 -4.89 -17.98
CA PRO A 292 12.62 -5.42 -18.92
C PRO A 292 13.04 -4.32 -19.91
N LEU A 293 14.32 -4.35 -20.28
CA LEU A 293 14.89 -3.42 -21.25
C LEU A 293 14.74 -4.01 -22.65
N VAL A 294 13.79 -3.45 -23.40
CA VAL A 294 13.48 -3.82 -24.77
C VAL A 294 13.62 -2.59 -25.66
N THR A 295 14.37 -2.71 -26.75
CA THR A 295 14.58 -1.60 -27.70
C THR A 295 13.28 -1.24 -28.44
N GLU A 296 13.24 -0.09 -29.11
CA GLU A 296 12.11 0.28 -29.98
C GLU A 296 11.82 -0.74 -31.08
N SER A 297 12.84 -1.47 -31.53
CA SER A 297 12.69 -2.55 -32.52
C SER A 297 12.16 -3.86 -31.93
N GLY A 298 11.95 -3.93 -30.61
CA GLY A 298 11.49 -5.13 -29.92
C GLY A 298 12.62 -6.12 -29.54
N GLU A 299 13.87 -5.71 -29.63
CA GLU A 299 15.02 -6.53 -29.25
C GLU A 299 15.18 -6.52 -27.72
N GLU A 300 15.21 -7.71 -27.11
CA GLU A 300 15.43 -7.91 -25.68
C GLU A 300 16.92 -7.84 -25.34
N THR A 301 17.30 -7.00 -24.39
CA THR A 301 18.69 -6.87 -23.94
C THR A 301 19.12 -7.92 -22.91
N GLY A 302 18.19 -8.72 -22.40
CA GLY A 302 18.42 -9.67 -21.31
C GLY A 302 18.58 -9.03 -19.94
N PHE A 303 18.44 -7.69 -19.83
CA PHE A 303 18.49 -6.95 -18.58
C PHE A 303 17.14 -6.28 -18.28
N SER A 304 16.92 -6.03 -16.98
CA SER A 304 15.78 -5.29 -16.47
C SER A 304 16.26 -4.20 -15.50
N LEU A 305 15.48 -3.13 -15.34
CA LEU A 305 15.65 -2.17 -14.27
C LEU A 305 14.63 -2.43 -13.16
N GLU A 306 15.07 -2.31 -11.91
CA GLU A 306 14.25 -2.28 -10.71
C GLU A 306 14.40 -0.91 -10.05
N LEU A 307 13.30 -0.28 -9.66
CA LEU A 307 13.33 0.94 -8.87
C LEU A 307 12.61 0.72 -7.55
N SER A 308 13.33 0.83 -6.43
CA SER A 308 12.80 0.55 -5.11
C SER A 308 13.18 1.64 -4.11
N ARG A 309 12.23 2.10 -3.30
CA ARG A 309 12.50 2.89 -2.10
C ARG A 309 12.57 1.94 -0.91
N LEU A 310 13.75 1.77 -0.32
CA LEU A 310 14.02 0.77 0.71
C LEU A 310 14.66 1.40 1.95
N THR A 311 14.32 0.90 3.14
CA THR A 311 14.93 1.30 4.40
C THR A 311 15.81 0.17 4.92
N TYR A 312 17.13 0.36 4.85
CA TYR A 312 18.07 -0.63 5.36
C TYR A 312 18.14 -0.59 6.88
N GLN A 313 17.82 -1.69 7.54
CA GLN A 313 17.69 -1.76 9.00
C GLN A 313 18.96 -1.42 9.76
N ASN A 314 20.13 -1.80 9.26
CA ASN A 314 21.41 -1.53 9.89
C ASN A 314 21.74 -0.04 9.97
N THR A 315 21.24 0.77 9.04
CA THR A 315 21.44 2.22 8.99
C THR A 315 20.18 3.00 9.35
N ARG A 316 19.00 2.39 9.25
CA ARG A 316 17.67 3.02 9.36
C ARG A 316 17.49 4.24 8.44
N VAL A 317 18.20 4.24 7.34
CA VAL A 317 18.14 5.28 6.32
C VAL A 317 17.40 4.73 5.12
N ALA A 318 16.35 5.43 4.69
CA ALA A 318 15.68 5.14 3.43
C ALA A 318 16.57 5.58 2.27
N VAL A 319 16.57 4.82 1.19
CA VAL A 319 17.25 5.14 -0.07
C VAL A 319 16.34 4.85 -1.25
N LEU A 320 16.51 5.59 -2.32
CA LEU A 320 16.02 5.21 -3.63
C LEU A 320 17.11 4.37 -4.31
N LYS A 321 16.80 3.11 -4.65
CA LYS A 321 17.72 2.16 -5.28
C LYS A 321 17.31 1.93 -6.72
N LEU A 322 18.22 2.12 -7.66
CA LEU A 322 18.08 1.68 -9.04
C LEU A 322 18.96 0.43 -9.24
N GLY A 323 18.31 -0.70 -9.43
CA GLY A 323 18.94 -2.00 -9.68
C GLY A 323 18.97 -2.34 -11.17
N VAL A 324 20.03 -3.01 -11.60
CA VAL A 324 20.14 -3.66 -12.90
C VAL A 324 20.13 -5.16 -12.64
N LEU A 325 19.16 -5.85 -13.24
CA LEU A 325 18.95 -7.29 -13.05
C LEU A 325 19.13 -8.05 -14.37
N LYS A 326 19.56 -9.29 -14.29
CA LYS A 326 19.39 -10.25 -15.40
C LYS A 326 17.91 -10.62 -15.49
N THR A 327 17.26 -10.35 -16.61
CA THR A 327 15.82 -10.61 -16.78
C THR A 327 15.47 -12.08 -16.52
N ALA A 328 16.30 -13.01 -16.98
CA ALA A 328 16.03 -14.44 -16.88
C ALA A 328 16.07 -15.02 -15.46
N THR A 329 16.83 -14.40 -14.54
CA THR A 329 17.08 -14.96 -13.20
C THR A 329 16.64 -14.03 -12.06
N GLY A 330 16.39 -12.75 -12.34
CA GLY A 330 16.18 -11.72 -11.32
C GLY A 330 17.45 -11.37 -10.52
N GLU A 331 18.62 -11.90 -10.89
CA GLU A 331 19.88 -11.62 -10.21
C GLU A 331 20.28 -10.16 -10.41
N THR A 332 20.48 -9.41 -9.31
CA THR A 332 20.99 -8.05 -9.37
C THR A 332 22.48 -8.06 -9.71
N VAL A 333 22.86 -7.49 -10.86
CA VAL A 333 24.26 -7.39 -11.31
C VAL A 333 24.93 -6.06 -10.94
N ALA A 334 24.14 -5.00 -10.77
CA ALA A 334 24.62 -3.71 -10.33
C ALA A 334 23.49 -2.88 -9.72
N TYR A 335 23.82 -1.85 -8.96
CA TYR A 335 22.85 -0.89 -8.46
C TYR A 335 23.48 0.47 -8.17
N SER A 336 22.67 1.52 -8.12
CA SER A 336 23.01 2.82 -7.57
C SER A 336 21.98 3.25 -6.52
N TRP A 337 22.39 4.18 -5.65
CA TRP A 337 21.52 4.75 -4.61
C TRP A 337 21.45 6.26 -4.75
N ALA A 338 20.31 6.79 -4.37
CA ALA A 338 20.06 8.22 -4.22
C ALA A 338 19.27 8.47 -2.92
N ASP A 339 19.09 9.74 -2.60
CA ASP A 339 18.14 10.15 -1.55
C ASP A 339 16.74 9.57 -1.83
N PRO A 340 15.99 9.12 -0.82
CA PRO A 340 14.68 8.50 -1.02
C PRO A 340 13.69 9.40 -1.77
N ASP A 341 13.85 10.72 -1.63
CA ASP A 341 13.00 11.72 -2.27
C ASP A 341 13.62 12.37 -3.51
N ALA A 342 14.77 11.83 -3.97
CA ALA A 342 15.44 12.34 -5.15
C ALA A 342 14.50 12.44 -6.36
N ALA A 343 14.59 13.57 -7.07
CA ALA A 343 13.87 13.76 -8.33
C ALA A 343 14.55 13.03 -9.51
N ARG A 344 15.80 12.58 -9.35
CA ARG A 344 16.57 11.91 -10.41
C ARG A 344 17.43 10.82 -9.82
N ILE A 345 17.56 9.72 -10.56
CA ILE A 345 18.49 8.64 -10.28
C ILE A 345 19.05 8.10 -11.59
N GLY A 346 20.30 7.63 -11.56
CA GLY A 346 20.92 7.04 -12.74
C GLY A 346 22.05 6.09 -12.38
N ILE A 347 22.52 5.35 -13.36
CA ILE A 347 23.65 4.44 -13.26
C ILE A 347 24.48 4.50 -14.54
N ASN A 348 25.81 4.38 -14.40
CA ASN A 348 26.75 4.27 -15.52
C ASN A 348 27.79 3.19 -15.21
N LEU A 349 27.73 2.11 -15.96
CA LEU A 349 28.58 0.92 -15.80
C LEU A 349 29.60 0.77 -16.97
N GLY A 350 29.64 1.73 -17.88
CA GLY A 350 30.43 1.63 -19.11
C GLY A 350 29.76 0.80 -20.20
N TRP A 351 29.29 -0.39 -19.88
CA TRP A 351 28.55 -1.26 -20.81
C TRP A 351 27.02 -0.99 -20.77
N MET A 352 26.53 -0.31 -19.75
CA MET A 352 25.14 0.09 -19.59
C MET A 352 25.06 1.46 -18.92
N GLN A 353 24.10 2.26 -19.37
CA GLN A 353 23.72 3.53 -18.75
C GLN A 353 22.21 3.61 -18.61
N ALA A 354 21.72 4.22 -17.55
CA ALA A 354 20.32 4.54 -17.38
C ALA A 354 20.15 5.84 -16.61
N GLY A 355 19.11 6.58 -16.95
CA GLY A 355 18.73 7.81 -16.27
C GLY A 355 17.22 7.92 -16.15
N LEU A 356 16.74 8.16 -14.92
CA LEU A 356 15.32 8.27 -14.59
C LEU A 356 15.07 9.60 -13.87
N THR A 357 13.92 10.23 -14.17
CA THR A 357 13.46 11.47 -13.56
C THR A 357 12.02 11.26 -13.06
N ALA A 358 11.74 11.69 -11.82
CA ALA A 358 10.40 11.61 -11.24
C ALA A 358 9.38 12.40 -12.06
N GLU A 359 8.22 11.82 -12.30
CA GLU A 359 7.09 12.52 -12.96
C GLU A 359 6.64 13.69 -12.07
N GLY A 360 6.31 14.83 -12.68
CA GLY A 360 5.92 16.03 -11.95
C GLY A 360 7.06 16.81 -11.28
N ALA A 361 8.31 16.35 -11.37
CA ALA A 361 9.45 17.14 -10.94
C ALA A 361 9.63 18.35 -11.88
N ALA A 362 9.79 19.55 -11.30
CA ALA A 362 10.12 20.74 -12.10
C ALA A 362 11.46 20.52 -12.81
N GLN A 363 11.51 20.77 -14.12
CA GLN A 363 12.71 20.69 -14.94
C GLN A 363 13.63 21.86 -14.69
#